data_22a7e10f7d92001d089d372688f6b374
#
_entry.id   22a7e10f7d92001d089d372688f6b374
#
_cell.length_a   1.000
_cell.length_b   1.000
_cell.length_c   1.000
_cell.angle_alpha   90.00
_cell.angle_beta   90.00
_cell.angle_gamma   90.00
#
_symmetry.space_group_name_H-M   'P 1'
#
loop_
_entity.id
_entity.type
_entity.pdbx_description
1 polymer ?
#
loop_
_entity_poly.entity_id
_entity_poly.type
_entity_poly.pdbx_seq_one_letter_code
_entity_poly.pdbx_strand_id
1 'polypeptide(L)'
;EYDYAWNLQVEDEILKRLEAGGKGRSAITQGANIEQMQLNNTDPAKEVDGERSSLKAPHPILTEAAVRQALNLLLDRKSIEDHIYGRTGLATANFLNNPAPVRSKNTKWEFNVDKANALLEQAGWRRGADGIRAKDGKKLRFVFQSSINQPRQKCQAIFKQACQKAGID
;
A
#
# COMPACT_ATOMS: atom_id res chain seq x y z
N GLU A 1 -23.38 25.11 12.45
CA GLU A 1 -22.96 25.36 11.06
C GLU A 1 -21.54 25.86 11.04
N TYR A 2 -20.75 25.45 10.03
CA TYR A 2 -19.34 25.83 9.88
C TYR A 2 -19.14 26.37 8.47
N ASP A 3 -18.36 27.45 8.35
CA ASP A 3 -18.02 28.08 7.06
C ASP A 3 -16.83 27.41 6.38
N TYR A 4 -16.06 26.63 7.13
CA TYR A 4 -14.84 25.98 6.66
C TYR A 4 -14.60 24.64 7.34
N ALA A 5 -14.26 23.62 6.54
CA ALA A 5 -13.79 22.33 7.01
C ALA A 5 -12.46 21.98 6.32
N TRP A 6 -11.45 21.61 7.10
CA TRP A 6 -10.11 21.29 6.62
C TRP A 6 -9.80 19.80 6.78
N ASN A 7 -8.97 19.29 5.88
CA ASN A 7 -8.44 17.92 5.91
C ASN A 7 -9.53 16.83 5.97
N LEU A 8 -10.50 16.94 5.09
CA LEU A 8 -11.54 15.92 4.93
C LEU A 8 -10.93 14.64 4.33
N GLN A 9 -10.59 13.67 5.20
CA GLN A 9 -10.05 12.38 4.81
C GLN A 9 -11.18 11.41 4.44
N VAL A 10 -11.85 11.69 3.34
CA VAL A 10 -12.98 10.91 2.82
C VAL A 10 -12.75 10.57 1.35
N GLU A 11 -13.52 9.64 0.84
CA GLU A 11 -13.53 9.29 -0.57
C GLU A 11 -14.08 10.43 -1.43
N ASP A 12 -13.62 10.54 -2.69
CA ASP A 12 -14.09 11.59 -3.61
C ASP A 12 -15.59 11.54 -3.85
N GLU A 13 -16.20 10.37 -3.86
CA GLU A 13 -17.66 10.22 -3.98
C GLU A 13 -18.43 10.89 -2.83
N ILE A 14 -17.86 10.90 -1.62
CA ILE A 14 -18.42 11.63 -0.49
C ILE A 14 -18.33 13.14 -0.72
N LEU A 15 -17.20 13.64 -1.23
CA LEU A 15 -17.02 15.05 -1.56
C LEU A 15 -18.02 15.49 -2.65
N LYS A 16 -18.16 14.72 -3.73
CA LYS A 16 -19.14 14.99 -4.78
C LYS A 16 -20.57 15.07 -4.24
N ARG A 17 -20.94 14.17 -3.35
CA ARG A 17 -22.26 14.17 -2.71
C ARG A 17 -22.47 15.40 -1.83
N LEU A 18 -21.44 15.83 -1.09
CA LEU A 18 -21.50 17.04 -0.27
C LEU A 18 -21.63 18.31 -1.13
N GLU A 19 -20.89 18.38 -2.24
CA GLU A 19 -20.98 19.48 -3.21
C GLU A 19 -22.37 19.54 -3.86
N ALA A 20 -22.95 18.39 -4.22
CA ALA A 20 -24.29 18.29 -4.79
C ALA A 20 -25.38 18.84 -3.84
N GLY A 21 -25.12 18.88 -2.53
CA GLY A 21 -26.00 19.51 -1.55
C GLY A 21 -26.06 21.04 -1.64
N GLY A 22 -25.21 21.67 -2.47
CA GLY A 22 -25.26 23.10 -2.77
C GLY A 22 -24.87 24.07 -1.64
N LYS A 23 -24.38 23.54 -0.50
CA LYS A 23 -24.00 24.33 0.69
C LYS A 23 -22.53 24.73 0.71
N GLY A 24 -21.75 24.29 -0.27
CA GLY A 24 -20.32 24.58 -0.33
C GLY A 24 -19.64 23.94 -1.53
N ARG A 25 -18.33 24.10 -1.61
CA ARG A 25 -17.48 23.51 -2.64
C ARG A 25 -16.20 22.98 -2.03
N SER A 26 -15.63 21.94 -2.63
CA SER A 26 -14.30 21.44 -2.26
C SER A 26 -13.22 22.26 -2.95
N ALA A 27 -12.25 22.77 -2.19
CA ALA A 27 -11.00 23.31 -2.71
C ALA A 27 -9.93 22.21 -2.62
N ILE A 28 -9.57 21.62 -3.76
CA ILE A 28 -8.61 20.51 -3.82
C ILE A 28 -7.29 21.05 -4.37
N THR A 29 -6.24 20.93 -3.59
CA THR A 29 -4.88 21.33 -3.97
C THR A 29 -3.92 20.16 -3.77
N GLN A 30 -2.97 20.00 -4.67
CA GLN A 30 -1.91 19.00 -4.54
C GLN A 30 -1.00 19.34 -3.35
N GLY A 31 -1.03 18.50 -2.33
CA GLY A 31 -0.19 18.61 -1.14
C GLY A 31 1.11 17.82 -1.23
N ALA A 32 1.92 17.90 -0.18
CA ALA A 32 3.13 17.12 -0.02
C ALA A 32 2.87 15.77 0.70
N ASN A 33 1.66 15.54 1.19
CA ASN A 33 1.31 14.32 1.88
C ASN A 33 1.27 13.12 0.93
N ILE A 34 1.76 11.99 1.39
CA ILE A 34 1.71 10.73 0.67
C ILE A 34 1.09 9.63 1.53
N GLU A 35 0.26 8.82 0.91
CA GLU A 35 -0.13 7.52 1.46
C GLU A 35 0.87 6.47 0.95
N GLN A 36 1.42 5.71 1.88
CA GLN A 36 2.43 4.70 1.56
C GLN A 36 2.26 3.45 2.41
N MET A 37 2.68 2.32 1.88
CA MET A 37 2.88 1.11 2.67
C MET A 37 4.33 1.02 3.13
N GLN A 38 4.52 0.92 4.44
CA GLN A 38 5.83 0.72 5.04
C GLN A 38 6.03 -0.78 5.30
N LEU A 39 7.16 -1.31 4.87
CA LEU A 39 7.57 -2.68 5.12
C LEU A 39 8.52 -2.70 6.31
N ASN A 40 8.11 -3.35 7.41
CA ASN A 40 8.98 -3.54 8.55
C ASN A 40 10.00 -4.64 8.23
N ASN A 41 11.26 -4.27 8.03
CA ASN A 41 12.34 -5.20 7.74
C ASN A 41 12.94 -5.87 9.00
N THR A 42 12.36 -5.64 10.16
CA THR A 42 12.74 -6.30 11.43
C THR A 42 11.72 -7.34 11.84
N ASP A 43 12.15 -8.36 12.58
CA ASP A 43 11.28 -9.41 13.10
C ASP A 43 10.51 -8.91 14.34
N PRO A 44 9.17 -8.69 14.24
CA PRO A 44 8.39 -8.20 15.37
C PRO A 44 8.16 -9.27 16.46
N ALA A 45 8.40 -10.54 16.15
CA ALA A 45 8.25 -11.66 17.10
C ALA A 45 9.51 -11.89 17.92
N LYS A 46 10.67 -11.39 17.48
CA LYS A 46 11.95 -11.61 18.15
C LYS A 46 12.34 -10.42 19.01
N GLU A 47 12.57 -10.70 20.27
CA GLU A 47 13.12 -9.73 21.21
C GLU A 47 14.65 -9.83 21.24
N VAL A 48 15.33 -8.68 21.21
CA VAL A 48 16.79 -8.56 21.30
C VAL A 48 17.11 -7.39 22.23
N ASP A 49 17.89 -7.65 23.25
CA ASP A 49 18.26 -6.65 24.26
C ASP A 49 17.04 -5.98 24.95
N GLY A 50 15.95 -6.75 25.16
CA GLY A 50 14.71 -6.24 25.76
C GLY A 50 13.80 -5.45 24.78
N GLU A 51 14.18 -5.33 23.50
CA GLU A 51 13.42 -4.59 22.49
C GLU A 51 12.91 -5.50 21.36
N ARG A 52 11.67 -5.30 20.94
CA ARG A 52 11.10 -5.90 19.73
C ARG A 52 11.40 -5.03 18.52
N SER A 53 11.34 -5.62 17.34
CA SER A 53 11.61 -4.92 16.08
C SER A 53 13.01 -4.30 16.02
N SER A 54 13.99 -4.96 16.63
CA SER A 54 15.39 -4.56 16.61
C SER A 54 16.02 -4.80 15.24
N LEU A 55 16.87 -3.88 14.77
CA LEU A 55 17.66 -4.05 13.56
C LEU A 55 18.62 -5.26 13.61
N LYS A 56 18.91 -5.75 14.82
CA LYS A 56 19.70 -6.99 15.03
C LYS A 56 18.88 -8.26 14.74
N ALA A 57 17.56 -8.15 14.57
CA ALA A 57 16.67 -9.23 14.24
C ALA A 57 15.97 -8.95 12.89
N PRO A 58 16.60 -9.26 11.75
CA PRO A 58 16.01 -9.01 10.44
C PRO A 58 14.76 -9.86 10.22
N HIS A 59 13.77 -9.27 9.55
CA HIS A 59 12.50 -9.94 9.24
C HIS A 59 12.75 -11.20 8.39
N PRO A 60 12.17 -12.36 8.76
CA PRO A 60 12.47 -13.65 8.13
C PRO A 60 12.05 -13.77 6.66
N ILE A 61 11.22 -12.84 6.16
CA ILE A 61 10.67 -12.85 4.80
C ILE A 61 10.95 -11.53 4.07
N LEU A 62 10.69 -10.38 4.69
CA LEU A 62 10.79 -9.07 4.05
C LEU A 62 12.22 -8.62 3.73
N THR A 63 13.23 -9.32 4.23
CA THR A 63 14.62 -9.14 3.81
C THR A 63 14.90 -9.62 2.38
N GLU A 64 14.05 -10.48 1.82
CA GLU A 64 14.17 -10.92 0.43
C GLU A 64 13.69 -9.83 -0.54
N ALA A 65 14.57 -9.37 -1.43
CA ALA A 65 14.23 -8.33 -2.41
C ALA A 65 13.09 -8.74 -3.35
N ALA A 66 13.05 -10.01 -3.77
CA ALA A 66 12.00 -10.54 -4.63
C ALA A 66 10.60 -10.41 -3.99
N VAL A 67 10.48 -10.63 -2.68
CA VAL A 67 9.22 -10.49 -1.96
C VAL A 67 8.79 -9.00 -1.93
N ARG A 68 9.70 -8.09 -1.60
CA ARG A 68 9.40 -6.64 -1.59
C ARG A 68 9.02 -6.13 -2.98
N GLN A 69 9.70 -6.60 -4.02
CA GLN A 69 9.37 -6.25 -5.42
C GLN A 69 8.00 -6.81 -5.83
N ALA A 70 7.69 -8.05 -5.45
CA ALA A 70 6.37 -8.64 -5.70
C ALA A 70 5.26 -7.84 -5.00
N LEU A 71 5.43 -7.48 -3.72
CA LEU A 71 4.47 -6.64 -3.00
C LEU A 71 4.27 -5.28 -3.68
N ASN A 72 5.34 -4.66 -4.21
CA ASN A 72 5.22 -3.41 -4.95
C ASN A 72 4.45 -3.57 -6.26
N LEU A 73 4.61 -4.70 -6.98
CA LEU A 73 3.86 -5.03 -8.19
C LEU A 73 2.38 -5.36 -7.92
N LEU A 74 2.04 -5.76 -6.69
CA LEU A 74 0.68 -6.09 -6.28
C LEU A 74 -0.11 -4.87 -5.77
N LEU A 75 0.52 -3.71 -5.65
CA LEU A 75 -0.15 -2.48 -5.24
C LEU A 75 -0.77 -1.78 -6.45
N ASP A 76 -2.08 -1.95 -6.63
CA ASP A 76 -2.85 -1.33 -7.70
C ASP A 76 -3.16 0.15 -7.37
N ARG A 77 -2.15 0.99 -7.60
CA ARG A 77 -2.24 2.44 -7.34
C ARG A 77 -3.30 3.12 -8.22
N LYS A 78 -3.51 2.61 -9.44
CA LYS A 78 -4.48 3.20 -10.35
C LYS A 78 -5.91 2.95 -9.88
N SER A 79 -6.25 1.74 -9.49
CA SER A 79 -7.57 1.44 -8.92
C SER A 79 -7.83 2.21 -7.62
N ILE A 80 -6.81 2.38 -6.78
CA ILE A 80 -6.91 3.18 -5.55
C ILE A 80 -7.18 4.65 -5.88
N GLU A 81 -6.46 5.22 -6.86
CA GLU A 81 -6.72 6.58 -7.34
C GLU A 81 -8.15 6.69 -7.88
N ASP A 82 -8.55 5.84 -8.81
CA ASP A 82 -9.82 5.97 -9.54
C ASP A 82 -11.05 5.76 -8.66
N HIS A 83 -11.00 4.78 -7.75
CA HIS A 83 -12.19 4.32 -7.03
C HIS A 83 -12.27 4.80 -5.57
N ILE A 84 -11.17 5.33 -5.02
CA ILE A 84 -11.15 5.79 -3.64
C ILE A 84 -10.87 7.29 -3.58
N TYR A 85 -9.70 7.71 -4.04
CA TYR A 85 -9.28 9.10 -3.90
C TYR A 85 -9.80 10.03 -5.01
N GLY A 86 -10.02 9.52 -6.23
CA GLY A 86 -10.51 10.32 -7.36
C GLY A 86 -9.70 11.62 -7.54
N ARG A 87 -10.40 12.75 -7.53
CA ARG A 87 -9.80 14.09 -7.68
C ARG A 87 -8.79 14.47 -6.60
N THR A 88 -8.83 13.79 -5.45
CA THR A 88 -7.95 14.11 -4.31
C THR A 88 -6.66 13.31 -4.32
N GLY A 89 -6.55 12.29 -5.17
CA GLY A 89 -5.41 11.39 -5.27
C GLY A 89 -4.56 11.61 -6.51
N LEU A 90 -3.34 11.11 -6.44
CA LEU A 90 -2.43 10.99 -7.57
C LEU A 90 -1.56 9.76 -7.36
N ALA A 91 -1.74 8.75 -8.22
CA ALA A 91 -0.90 7.55 -8.21
C ALA A 91 0.55 7.91 -8.57
N THR A 92 1.48 7.56 -7.70
CA THR A 92 2.88 7.94 -7.85
C THR A 92 3.83 6.87 -7.34
N ALA A 93 5.06 6.87 -7.87
CA ALA A 93 6.19 6.11 -7.33
C ALA A 93 7.16 7.03 -6.56
N ASN A 94 6.83 8.30 -6.42
CA ASN A 94 7.70 9.28 -5.79
C ASN A 94 7.33 9.51 -4.32
N PHE A 95 8.35 9.55 -3.48
CA PHE A 95 8.21 10.02 -2.11
C PHE A 95 8.04 11.55 -2.07
N LEU A 96 8.91 12.28 -2.79
CA LEU A 96 8.76 13.71 -2.99
C LEU A 96 7.86 13.97 -4.21
N ASN A 97 6.63 14.35 -3.95
CA ASN A 97 5.60 14.42 -4.97
C ASN A 97 5.22 15.85 -5.35
N ASN A 98 5.39 16.79 -4.43
CA ASN A 98 5.09 18.18 -4.63
C ASN A 98 6.15 19.08 -3.94
N PRO A 99 6.56 20.22 -4.50
CA PRO A 99 6.14 20.77 -5.80
C PRO A 99 6.62 19.96 -7.01
N ALA A 100 5.95 20.08 -8.14
CA ALA A 100 6.20 19.28 -9.34
C ALA A 100 7.68 19.28 -9.83
N PRO A 101 8.46 20.38 -9.73
CA PRO A 101 9.87 20.38 -10.13
C PRO A 101 10.78 19.40 -9.37
N VAL A 102 10.44 19.04 -8.14
CA VAL A 102 11.23 18.09 -7.33
C VAL A 102 10.82 16.63 -7.55
N ARG A 103 9.76 16.40 -8.30
CA ARG A 103 9.28 15.05 -8.62
C ARG A 103 10.26 14.36 -9.55
N SER A 104 10.77 13.20 -9.15
CA SER A 104 11.65 12.38 -9.98
C SER A 104 10.93 11.93 -11.26
N LYS A 105 11.62 12.03 -12.40
CA LYS A 105 11.17 11.47 -13.69
C LYS A 105 11.65 10.04 -13.91
N ASN A 106 12.52 9.54 -13.03
CA ASN A 106 13.18 8.23 -13.18
C ASN A 106 12.46 7.11 -12.40
N THR A 107 11.59 7.47 -11.45
CA THR A 107 10.79 6.49 -10.71
C THR A 107 9.55 6.09 -11.49
N LYS A 108 9.25 4.80 -11.49
CA LYS A 108 8.07 4.23 -12.15
C LYS A 108 7.42 3.22 -11.22
N TRP A 109 6.15 3.01 -11.40
CA TRP A 109 5.40 1.93 -10.76
C TRP A 109 4.67 1.11 -11.83
N GLU A 110 4.39 -0.12 -11.50
CA GLU A 110 3.65 -1.06 -12.33
C GLU A 110 2.74 -1.88 -11.42
N PHE A 111 1.53 -2.16 -11.88
CA PHE A 111 0.68 -3.19 -11.27
C PHE A 111 0.68 -4.40 -12.19
N ASN A 112 1.19 -5.53 -11.69
CA ASN A 112 1.33 -6.74 -12.51
C ASN A 112 1.39 -8.00 -11.64
N VAL A 113 0.25 -8.66 -11.51
CA VAL A 113 0.11 -9.89 -10.71
C VAL A 113 0.95 -11.04 -11.29
N ASP A 114 1.01 -11.17 -12.61
CA ASP A 114 1.74 -12.27 -13.26
C ASP A 114 3.25 -12.12 -13.05
N LYS A 115 3.76 -10.90 -13.18
CA LYS A 115 5.17 -10.60 -12.91
C LYS A 115 5.52 -10.83 -11.44
N ALA A 116 4.62 -10.47 -10.51
CA ALA A 116 4.79 -10.77 -9.08
C ALA A 116 4.85 -12.28 -8.83
N ASN A 117 3.95 -13.05 -9.47
CA ASN A 117 3.96 -14.50 -9.40
C ASN A 117 5.27 -15.10 -9.93
N ALA A 118 5.75 -14.63 -11.08
CA ALA A 118 7.00 -15.09 -11.67
C ALA A 118 8.21 -14.82 -10.77
N LEU A 119 8.30 -13.60 -10.17
CA LEU A 119 9.37 -13.25 -9.24
C LEU A 119 9.38 -14.15 -8.00
N LEU A 120 8.21 -14.38 -7.40
CA LEU A 120 8.09 -15.25 -6.24
C LEU A 120 8.48 -16.69 -6.57
N GLU A 121 8.06 -17.18 -7.74
CA GLU A 121 8.39 -18.52 -8.22
C GLU A 121 9.89 -18.69 -8.42
N GLN A 122 10.54 -17.73 -9.10
CA GLN A 122 11.99 -17.71 -9.32
C GLN A 122 12.78 -17.64 -7.99
N ALA A 123 12.24 -16.94 -7.00
CA ALA A 123 12.83 -16.85 -5.66
C ALA A 123 12.61 -18.10 -4.80
N GLY A 124 11.92 -19.13 -5.32
CA GLY A 124 11.67 -20.40 -4.63
C GLY A 124 10.42 -20.43 -3.75
N TRP A 125 9.60 -19.39 -3.79
CA TRP A 125 8.31 -19.36 -3.10
C TRP A 125 7.26 -20.17 -3.88
N ARG A 126 7.01 -21.41 -3.48
CA ARG A 126 6.11 -22.35 -4.15
C ARG A 126 4.71 -22.34 -3.55
N ARG A 127 3.67 -22.43 -4.37
CA ARG A 127 2.30 -22.55 -3.86
C ARG A 127 2.09 -23.89 -3.18
N GLY A 128 1.58 -23.84 -1.94
CA GLY A 128 1.10 -25.01 -1.22
C GLY A 128 -0.30 -25.44 -1.65
N ALA A 129 -0.77 -26.55 -1.10
CA ALA A 129 -2.12 -27.07 -1.36
C ALA A 129 -3.24 -26.11 -0.88
N ASP A 130 -2.95 -25.26 0.08
CA ASP A 130 -3.83 -24.19 0.58
C ASP A 130 -3.79 -22.91 -0.28
N GLY A 131 -3.04 -22.91 -1.38
CA GLY A 131 -2.87 -21.79 -2.28
C GLY A 131 -1.88 -20.73 -1.80
N ILE A 132 -1.39 -20.82 -0.55
CA ILE A 132 -0.41 -19.90 0.01
C ILE A 132 0.99 -20.36 -0.38
N ARG A 133 1.85 -19.41 -0.74
CA ARG A 133 3.26 -19.71 -1.04
C ARG A 133 4.05 -20.01 0.23
N ALA A 134 4.99 -20.93 0.09
CA ALA A 134 5.91 -21.30 1.16
C ALA A 134 7.32 -21.50 0.60
N LYS A 135 8.32 -21.24 1.45
CA LYS A 135 9.74 -21.49 1.20
C LYS A 135 10.43 -21.80 2.53
N ASP A 136 11.25 -22.83 2.56
CA ASP A 136 12.01 -23.26 3.76
C ASP A 136 11.12 -23.41 5.02
N GLY A 137 9.94 -23.99 4.86
CA GLY A 137 8.96 -24.20 5.93
C GLY A 137 8.20 -22.95 6.38
N LYS A 138 8.49 -21.77 5.81
CA LYS A 138 7.81 -20.52 6.12
C LYS A 138 6.72 -20.22 5.09
N LYS A 139 5.51 -19.90 5.54
CA LYS A 139 4.43 -19.41 4.66
C LYS A 139 4.58 -17.93 4.40
N LEU A 140 4.25 -17.52 3.18
CA LEU A 140 4.25 -16.11 2.76
C LEU A 140 2.98 -15.42 3.30
N ARG A 141 3.07 -15.01 4.55
CA ARG A 141 1.96 -14.43 5.31
C ARG A 141 2.44 -13.17 6.02
N PHE A 142 1.60 -12.12 6.01
CA PHE A 142 1.89 -10.85 6.64
C PHE A 142 0.69 -10.32 7.43
N VAL A 143 0.98 -9.51 8.43
CA VAL A 143 -0.02 -8.66 9.07
C VAL A 143 0.08 -7.27 8.46
N PHE A 144 -1.00 -6.81 7.85
CA PHE A 144 -1.12 -5.46 7.32
C PHE A 144 -2.01 -4.62 8.24
N GLN A 145 -1.42 -3.67 8.92
CA GLN A 145 -2.11 -2.79 9.86
C GLN A 145 -2.34 -1.40 9.26
N SER A 146 -3.48 -0.81 9.58
CA SER A 146 -3.82 0.57 9.27
C SER A 146 -4.74 1.14 10.35
N SER A 147 -4.96 2.46 10.34
CA SER A 147 -5.99 3.09 11.15
C SER A 147 -7.39 2.73 10.63
N ILE A 148 -8.42 2.97 11.46
CA ILE A 148 -9.84 2.76 11.09
C ILE A 148 -10.38 3.83 10.11
N ASN A 149 -9.52 4.50 9.37
CA ASN A 149 -9.88 5.41 8.29
C ASN A 149 -10.44 4.61 7.10
N GLN A 150 -11.64 4.94 6.64
CA GLN A 150 -12.34 4.18 5.58
C GLN A 150 -11.56 4.09 4.26
N PRO A 151 -11.00 5.17 3.68
CA PRO A 151 -10.17 5.07 2.49
C PRO A 151 -9.03 4.07 2.65
N ARG A 152 -8.32 4.08 3.79
CA ARG A 152 -7.20 3.17 4.04
C ARG A 152 -7.65 1.72 4.15
N GLN A 153 -8.79 1.46 4.78
CA GLN A 153 -9.37 0.10 4.86
C GLN A 153 -9.72 -0.44 3.48
N LYS A 154 -10.24 0.40 2.58
CA LYS A 154 -10.49 0.02 1.18
C LYS A 154 -9.19 -0.23 0.41
N CYS A 155 -8.16 0.58 0.62
CA CYS A 155 -6.83 0.33 0.06
C CYS A 155 -6.27 -1.02 0.54
N GLN A 156 -6.41 -1.35 1.82
CA GLN A 156 -6.04 -2.67 2.35
C GLN A 156 -6.77 -3.80 1.65
N ALA A 157 -8.08 -3.66 1.43
CA ALA A 157 -8.89 -4.69 0.77
C ALA A 157 -8.45 -4.93 -0.68
N ILE A 158 -8.19 -3.88 -1.46
CA ILE A 158 -7.67 -3.97 -2.83
C ILE A 158 -6.31 -4.68 -2.84
N PHE A 159 -5.40 -4.26 -1.98
CA PHE A 159 -4.08 -4.87 -1.89
C PHE A 159 -4.13 -6.33 -1.45
N LYS A 160 -4.93 -6.65 -0.41
CA LYS A 160 -5.15 -8.02 0.05
C LYS A 160 -5.64 -8.93 -1.07
N GLN A 161 -6.60 -8.46 -1.87
CA GLN A 161 -7.11 -9.24 -3.00
C GLN A 161 -6.01 -9.55 -4.03
N ALA A 162 -5.15 -8.59 -4.35
CA ALA A 162 -4.03 -8.80 -5.25
C ALA A 162 -3.00 -9.78 -4.65
N CYS A 163 -2.70 -9.65 -3.36
CA CYS A 163 -1.83 -10.56 -2.62
C CYS A 163 -2.35 -12.01 -2.64
N GLN A 164 -3.64 -12.21 -2.39
CA GLN A 164 -4.27 -13.54 -2.44
C GLN A 164 -4.16 -14.18 -3.82
N LYS A 165 -4.34 -13.41 -4.91
CA LYS A 165 -4.10 -13.89 -6.28
C LYS A 165 -2.65 -14.34 -6.50
N ALA A 166 -1.71 -13.72 -5.81
CA ALA A 166 -0.30 -14.08 -5.85
C ALA A 166 0.11 -15.18 -4.86
N GLY A 167 -0.81 -15.69 -4.02
CA GLY A 167 -0.54 -16.69 -3.00
C GLY A 167 0.12 -16.13 -1.75
N ILE A 168 -0.17 -14.88 -1.43
CA ILE A 168 0.25 -14.19 -0.21
C ILE A 168 -0.98 -14.00 0.68
N ASP A 169 -0.87 -14.35 1.97
CA ASP A 169 -1.92 -14.20 2.97
C ASP A 169 -1.59 -13.08 3.98
#